data_fbc5fc25c5421b0d4615b331b1b08c88
#
_entry.id   fbc5fc25c5421b0d4615b331b1b08c88
#
_cell.length_a   1.000
_cell.length_b   1.000
_cell.length_c   1.000
_cell.angle_alpha   90.00
_cell.angle_beta   90.00
_cell.angle_gamma   90.00
#
_symmetry.space_group_name_H-M   'P 1'
#
loop_
_entity.id
_entity.type
_entity.pdbx_description
1 polymer ?
#
loop_
_entity_poly.entity_id
_entity_poly.type
_entity_poly.pdbx_seq_one_letter_code
_entity_poly.pdbx_strand_id
1 'polypeptide(L)'
;MSLVISHFLIGPPSSGKSTFAHQLAKLIPTARIVSTDATRALLFGDETIQGDWSLIEENVLSQMQESFQAGQPIIYDATNAKPEWRTSLLSRVKDDNVQWMAWHLQTPLALCKVWNKQRLRLVPETVIEEFFQALQEFPPTQNEGFAIVNSVDVTERGFDIAQVERLLERLLLDDYQTVE
;
A
#
# COMPACT_ATOMS: atom_id res chain seq x y z
N MET A 1 6.74 -24.21 1.69
CA MET A 1 7.09 -22.87 2.24
C MET A 1 5.88 -22.36 2.99
N SER A 2 6.05 -21.63 4.07
CA SER A 2 4.91 -21.02 4.79
C SER A 2 4.31 -19.89 3.97
N LEU A 3 2.99 -19.72 4.04
CA LEU A 3 2.28 -18.62 3.40
C LEU A 3 2.79 -17.27 3.94
N VAL A 4 3.04 -16.32 3.05
CA VAL A 4 3.48 -14.96 3.36
C VAL A 4 2.34 -14.00 3.06
N ILE A 5 1.85 -13.28 4.07
CA ILE A 5 0.82 -12.27 3.89
C ILE A 5 1.49 -10.91 3.70
N SER A 6 1.40 -10.36 2.50
CA SER A 6 1.91 -9.04 2.15
C SER A 6 0.79 -7.99 2.09
N HIS A 7 1.14 -6.73 2.25
CA HIS A 7 0.20 -5.63 2.47
C HIS A 7 0.31 -4.59 1.35
N PHE A 8 -0.82 -4.23 0.78
CA PHE A 8 -0.92 -3.34 -0.37
C PHE A 8 -1.69 -2.08 0.04
N LEU A 9 -1.01 -0.95 0.11
CA LEU A 9 -1.64 0.31 0.53
C LEU A 9 -2.28 1.03 -0.65
N ILE A 10 -3.46 1.58 -0.43
CA ILE A 10 -4.28 2.24 -1.45
C ILE A 10 -4.85 3.53 -0.85
N GLY A 11 -4.70 4.63 -1.57
CA GLY A 11 -5.24 5.92 -1.16
C GLY A 11 -4.67 7.07 -2.00
N PRO A 12 -5.34 8.22 -2.07
CA PRO A 12 -4.83 9.36 -2.82
C PRO A 12 -3.53 9.92 -2.24
N PRO A 13 -2.80 10.78 -2.95
CA PRO A 13 -1.66 11.49 -2.37
C PRO A 13 -2.08 12.22 -1.09
N SER A 14 -1.17 12.29 -0.12
CA SER A 14 -1.38 12.91 1.19
C SER A 14 -2.51 12.30 2.04
N SER A 15 -2.91 11.05 1.78
CA SER A 15 -3.90 10.34 2.60
C SER A 15 -3.35 9.70 3.87
N GLY A 16 -2.03 9.81 4.15
CA GLY A 16 -1.40 9.20 5.32
C GLY A 16 -0.85 7.79 5.11
N LYS A 17 -0.79 7.29 3.86
CA LYS A 17 -0.28 5.93 3.55
C LYS A 17 1.09 5.64 4.13
N SER A 18 2.06 6.53 3.97
CA SER A 18 3.43 6.29 4.48
C SER A 18 3.45 6.25 6.02
N THR A 19 2.63 7.06 6.68
CA THR A 19 2.44 6.98 8.14
C THR A 19 1.84 5.64 8.53
N PHE A 20 0.82 5.18 7.79
CA PHE A 20 0.20 3.87 7.99
C PHE A 20 1.20 2.74 7.74
N ALA A 21 2.01 2.80 6.67
CA ALA A 21 3.05 1.83 6.37
C ALA A 21 4.03 1.65 7.54
N HIS A 22 4.49 2.76 8.12
CA HIS A 22 5.40 2.72 9.27
C HIS A 22 4.75 2.17 10.55
N GLN A 23 3.47 2.45 10.79
CA GLN A 23 2.77 1.85 11.93
C GLN A 23 2.53 0.35 11.71
N LEU A 24 2.15 -0.05 10.49
CA LEU A 24 1.97 -1.45 10.13
C LEU A 24 3.30 -2.24 10.27
N ALA A 25 4.42 -1.64 9.87
CA ALA A 25 5.75 -2.24 10.05
C ALA A 25 6.15 -2.44 11.52
N LYS A 26 5.62 -1.63 12.45
CA LYS A 26 5.83 -1.87 13.89
C LYS A 26 5.03 -3.08 14.39
N LEU A 27 3.86 -3.34 13.81
CA LEU A 27 3.04 -4.50 14.13
C LEU A 27 3.58 -5.78 13.46
N ILE A 28 4.25 -5.63 12.32
CA ILE A 28 4.86 -6.74 11.56
C ILE A 28 6.35 -6.45 11.37
N PRO A 29 7.19 -6.64 12.42
CA PRO A 29 8.60 -6.22 12.39
C PRO A 29 9.45 -6.94 11.32
N THR A 30 8.98 -8.06 10.79
CA THR A 30 9.61 -8.80 9.70
C THR A 30 9.30 -8.21 8.33
N ALA A 31 8.29 -7.35 8.20
CA ALA A 31 7.88 -6.80 6.92
C ALA A 31 8.86 -5.73 6.40
N ARG A 32 9.11 -5.77 5.09
CA ARG A 32 9.87 -4.74 4.37
C ARG A 32 8.91 -3.72 3.74
N ILE A 33 9.14 -2.44 3.98
CA ILE A 33 8.42 -1.40 3.24
C ILE A 33 9.07 -1.24 1.86
N VAL A 34 8.28 -1.38 0.80
CA VAL A 34 8.65 -1.09 -0.58
C VAL A 34 7.82 0.10 -1.03
N SER A 35 8.47 1.22 -1.31
CA SER A 35 7.81 2.50 -1.62
C SER A 35 8.28 3.05 -2.97
N THR A 36 7.35 3.50 -3.80
CA THR A 36 7.69 4.17 -5.07
C THR A 36 8.43 5.49 -4.85
N ASP A 37 8.09 6.25 -3.81
CA ASP A 37 8.77 7.51 -3.49
C ASP A 37 10.19 7.25 -2.97
N ALA A 38 10.38 6.25 -2.09
CA ALA A 38 11.71 5.84 -1.66
C ALA A 38 12.56 5.29 -2.81
N THR A 39 11.95 4.58 -3.75
CA THR A 39 12.62 4.10 -4.96
C THR A 39 13.05 5.25 -5.86
N ARG A 40 12.22 6.31 -6.01
CA ARG A 40 12.64 7.54 -6.72
C ARG A 40 13.82 8.22 -6.06
N ALA A 41 13.78 8.37 -4.73
CA ALA A 41 14.91 8.93 -3.99
C ALA A 41 16.21 8.12 -4.20
N LEU A 42 16.11 6.79 -4.21
CA LEU A 42 17.24 5.91 -4.45
C LEU A 42 17.80 6.05 -5.87
N LEU A 43 16.94 6.06 -6.88
CA LEU A 43 17.35 6.09 -8.30
C LEU A 43 17.80 7.47 -8.79
N PHE A 44 17.16 8.52 -8.30
CA PHE A 44 17.32 9.87 -8.82
C PHE A 44 17.86 10.88 -7.81
N GLY A 45 18.08 10.45 -6.56
CA GLY A 45 18.56 11.32 -5.48
C GLY A 45 17.48 12.18 -4.81
N ASP A 46 16.25 12.20 -5.37
CA ASP A 46 15.11 12.98 -4.86
C ASP A 46 13.80 12.27 -5.17
N GLU A 47 12.95 12.07 -4.16
CA GLU A 47 11.62 11.45 -4.30
C GLU A 47 10.66 12.26 -5.18
N THR A 48 10.92 13.55 -5.40
CA THR A 48 10.08 14.45 -6.19
C THR A 48 10.29 14.27 -7.71
N ILE A 49 11.41 13.68 -8.11
CA ILE A 49 11.72 13.42 -9.52
C ILE A 49 10.83 12.28 -9.98
N GLN A 50 9.93 12.56 -10.95
CA GLN A 50 9.05 11.53 -11.50
C GLN A 50 9.85 10.43 -12.23
N GLY A 51 10.90 10.80 -12.95
CA GLY A 51 11.82 9.89 -13.61
C GLY A 51 11.16 8.94 -14.62
N ASP A 52 11.91 7.94 -15.07
CA ASP A 52 11.38 6.88 -15.93
C ASP A 52 10.63 5.85 -15.05
N TRP A 53 9.33 5.69 -15.32
CA TRP A 53 8.49 4.75 -14.60
C TRP A 53 8.98 3.30 -14.73
N SER A 54 9.50 2.92 -15.89
CA SER A 54 10.00 1.56 -16.13
C SER A 54 11.12 1.20 -15.14
N LEU A 55 12.06 2.13 -14.91
CA LEU A 55 13.16 1.94 -13.95
C LEU A 55 12.66 1.85 -12.51
N ILE A 56 11.67 2.68 -12.15
CA ILE A 56 11.06 2.65 -10.82
C ILE A 56 10.37 1.31 -10.61
N GLU A 57 9.56 0.88 -11.57
CA GLU A 57 8.80 -0.36 -11.49
C GLU A 57 9.71 -1.59 -11.45
N GLU A 58 10.75 -1.66 -12.28
CA GLU A 58 11.74 -2.74 -12.24
C GLU A 58 12.42 -2.83 -10.87
N ASN A 59 12.80 -1.71 -10.28
CA ASN A 59 13.43 -1.69 -8.97
C ASN A 59 12.46 -2.12 -7.88
N VAL A 60 11.20 -1.66 -7.91
CA VAL A 60 10.14 -2.10 -7.00
C VAL A 60 9.94 -3.60 -7.10
N LEU A 61 9.82 -4.16 -8.31
CA LEU A 61 9.66 -5.60 -8.53
C LEU A 61 10.85 -6.41 -8.03
N SER A 62 12.08 -5.92 -8.24
CA SER A 62 13.30 -6.56 -7.72
C SER A 62 13.29 -6.62 -6.20
N GLN A 63 12.95 -5.53 -5.52
CA GLN A 63 12.83 -5.49 -4.06
C GLN A 63 11.78 -6.46 -3.53
N MET A 64 10.65 -6.60 -4.24
CA MET A 64 9.58 -7.54 -3.89
C MET A 64 10.05 -8.99 -4.06
N GLN A 65 10.69 -9.33 -5.17
CA GLN A 65 11.22 -10.68 -5.41
C GLN A 65 12.27 -11.08 -4.37
N GLU A 66 13.21 -10.19 -4.03
CA GLU A 66 14.19 -10.43 -2.96
C GLU A 66 13.50 -10.78 -1.63
N SER A 67 12.46 -10.01 -1.25
CA SER A 67 11.72 -10.24 -0.01
C SER A 67 10.98 -11.58 -0.04
N PHE A 68 10.32 -11.93 -1.14
CA PHE A 68 9.62 -13.21 -1.27
C PHE A 68 10.56 -14.41 -1.22
N GLN A 69 11.73 -14.31 -1.84
CA GLN A 69 12.77 -15.35 -1.76
C GLN A 69 13.28 -15.54 -0.32
N ALA A 70 13.29 -14.47 0.47
CA ALA A 70 13.64 -14.51 1.89
C ALA A 70 12.45 -14.90 2.81
N GLY A 71 11.26 -15.17 2.27
CA GLY A 71 10.05 -15.42 3.06
C GLY A 71 9.59 -14.19 3.87
N GLN A 72 9.96 -13.00 3.43
CA GLN A 72 9.71 -11.74 4.13
C GLN A 72 8.44 -11.05 3.60
N PRO A 73 7.48 -10.71 4.47
CA PRO A 73 6.31 -9.92 4.08
C PRO A 73 6.69 -8.54 3.53
N ILE A 74 5.85 -8.00 2.65
CA ILE A 74 6.01 -6.66 2.08
C ILE A 74 4.86 -5.76 2.53
N ILE A 75 5.17 -4.49 2.77
CA ILE A 75 4.21 -3.39 2.82
C ILE A 75 4.50 -2.50 1.62
N TYR A 76 3.63 -2.57 0.60
CA TYR A 76 3.78 -1.77 -0.62
C TYR A 76 3.10 -0.42 -0.47
N ASP A 77 3.89 0.65 -0.45
CA ASP A 77 3.45 2.04 -0.31
C ASP A 77 3.52 2.79 -1.65
N ALA A 78 2.39 2.89 -2.30
CA ALA A 78 2.17 3.70 -3.50
C ALA A 78 0.71 4.18 -3.55
N THR A 79 0.38 5.09 -4.47
CA THR A 79 -0.98 5.64 -4.57
C THR A 79 -2.01 4.56 -4.92
N ASN A 80 -1.72 3.73 -5.93
CA ASN A 80 -2.53 2.57 -6.32
C ASN A 80 -4.02 2.91 -6.58
N ALA A 81 -4.29 4.13 -7.08
CA ALA A 81 -5.66 4.63 -7.20
C ALA A 81 -6.47 3.95 -8.32
N LYS A 82 -5.81 3.48 -9.38
CA LYS A 82 -6.47 2.94 -10.57
C LYS A 82 -6.43 1.40 -10.57
N PRO A 83 -7.54 0.72 -10.95
CA PRO A 83 -7.60 -0.75 -10.99
C PRO A 83 -6.51 -1.37 -11.87
N GLU A 84 -6.23 -0.77 -13.02
CA GLU A 84 -5.21 -1.24 -13.94
C GLU A 84 -3.80 -1.25 -13.34
N TRP A 85 -3.47 -0.30 -12.47
CA TRP A 85 -2.18 -0.29 -11.76
C TRP A 85 -2.11 -1.42 -10.73
N ARG A 86 -3.20 -1.63 -9.98
CA ARG A 86 -3.27 -2.69 -8.96
C ARG A 86 -3.18 -4.07 -9.58
N THR A 87 -4.01 -4.34 -10.60
CA THR A 87 -4.03 -5.63 -11.29
C THR A 87 -2.74 -5.92 -12.06
N SER A 88 -2.15 -4.90 -12.71
CA SER A 88 -0.86 -5.03 -13.41
C SER A 88 0.24 -5.46 -12.45
N LEU A 89 0.39 -4.77 -11.31
CA LEU A 89 1.43 -5.11 -10.33
C LEU A 89 1.19 -6.52 -9.77
N LEU A 90 -0.03 -6.82 -9.30
CA LEU A 90 -0.36 -8.13 -8.72
C LEU A 90 -0.09 -9.28 -9.69
N SER A 91 -0.34 -9.09 -10.99
CA SER A 91 -0.05 -10.10 -12.00
C SER A 91 1.45 -10.35 -12.20
N ARG A 92 2.29 -9.31 -12.02
CA ARG A 92 3.75 -9.40 -12.20
C ARG A 92 4.48 -9.94 -10.96
N VAL A 93 3.87 -9.80 -9.77
CA VAL A 93 4.44 -10.29 -8.50
C VAL A 93 3.73 -11.54 -7.99
N LYS A 94 3.04 -12.27 -8.89
CA LYS A 94 2.32 -13.48 -8.53
C LYS A 94 3.30 -14.54 -8.02
N ASP A 95 3.05 -15.01 -6.79
CA ASP A 95 3.73 -16.13 -6.14
C ASP A 95 2.69 -16.94 -5.37
N ASP A 96 2.70 -18.26 -5.52
CA ASP A 96 1.70 -19.13 -4.91
C ASP A 96 1.81 -19.19 -3.37
N ASN A 97 2.93 -18.76 -2.82
CA ASN A 97 3.15 -18.66 -1.38
C ASN A 97 2.90 -17.25 -0.82
N VAL A 98 2.44 -16.31 -1.64
CA VAL A 98 2.18 -14.92 -1.23
C VAL A 98 0.73 -14.57 -1.42
N GLN A 99 0.10 -14.10 -0.36
CA GLN A 99 -1.22 -13.49 -0.42
C GLN A 99 -1.14 -11.99 -0.15
N TRP A 100 -1.95 -11.21 -0.87
CA TRP A 100 -2.01 -9.77 -0.74
C TRP A 100 -3.25 -9.31 0.02
N MET A 101 -3.04 -8.57 1.09
CA MET A 101 -4.07 -7.86 1.81
C MET A 101 -4.06 -6.39 1.42
N ALA A 102 -5.17 -5.88 0.90
CA ALA A 102 -5.32 -4.47 0.58
C ALA A 102 -5.76 -3.67 1.82
N TRP A 103 -5.21 -2.45 1.94
CA TRP A 103 -5.58 -1.45 2.93
C TRP A 103 -5.98 -0.16 2.21
N HIS A 104 -7.28 0.08 2.11
CA HIS A 104 -7.83 1.27 1.48
C HIS A 104 -8.07 2.36 2.53
N LEU A 105 -7.23 3.38 2.53
CA LEU A 105 -7.34 4.52 3.44
C LEU A 105 -8.48 5.43 2.98
N GLN A 106 -9.52 5.54 3.80
CA GLN A 106 -10.72 6.35 3.59
C GLN A 106 -10.50 7.79 4.13
N THR A 107 -9.43 8.43 3.69
CA THR A 107 -9.10 9.79 4.11
C THR A 107 -9.96 10.79 3.35
N PRO A 108 -10.73 11.66 4.02
CA PRO A 108 -11.52 12.68 3.35
C PRO A 108 -10.67 13.59 2.46
N LEU A 109 -11.19 13.96 1.29
CA LEU A 109 -10.47 14.82 0.33
C LEU A 109 -9.99 16.12 0.96
N ALA A 110 -10.83 16.76 1.77
CA ALA A 110 -10.46 18.00 2.47
C ALA A 110 -9.22 17.80 3.37
N LEU A 111 -9.14 16.66 4.05
CA LEU A 111 -8.02 16.32 4.93
C LEU A 111 -6.74 16.03 4.12
N CYS A 112 -6.86 15.32 2.99
CA CYS A 112 -5.73 15.14 2.07
C CYS A 112 -5.14 16.48 1.61
N LYS A 113 -5.99 17.46 1.27
CA LYS A 113 -5.56 18.81 0.88
C LYS A 113 -4.90 19.57 2.02
N VAL A 114 -5.45 19.47 3.26
CA VAL A 114 -4.84 20.09 4.46
C VAL A 114 -3.47 19.51 4.72
N TRP A 115 -3.33 18.19 4.73
CA TRP A 115 -2.06 17.52 4.96
C TRP A 115 -1.05 17.75 3.84
N ASN A 116 -1.52 17.88 2.59
CA ASN A 116 -0.66 18.24 1.47
C ASN A 116 0.07 19.58 1.69
N LYS A 117 -0.64 20.59 2.21
CA LYS A 117 -0.06 21.91 2.50
C LYS A 117 1.00 21.90 3.60
N GLN A 118 1.06 20.85 4.42
CA GLN A 118 2.04 20.68 5.50
C GLN A 118 3.30 19.93 5.03
N ARG A 119 3.32 19.43 3.79
CA ARG A 119 4.47 18.69 3.23
C ARG A 119 5.47 19.63 2.59
N LEU A 120 6.75 19.24 2.64
CA LEU A 120 7.80 19.93 1.87
C LEU A 120 7.57 19.81 0.35
N ARG A 121 7.07 18.65 -0.09
CA ARG A 121 6.67 18.42 -1.47
C ARG A 121 5.16 18.57 -1.59
N LEU A 122 4.72 19.56 -2.35
CA LEU A 122 3.32 19.77 -2.67
C LEU A 122 2.93 18.98 -3.92
N VAL A 123 1.85 18.22 -3.81
CA VAL A 123 1.18 17.61 -4.97
C VAL A 123 0.11 18.58 -5.45
N PRO A 124 -0.06 18.82 -6.78
CA PRO A 124 -1.15 19.64 -7.27
C PRO A 124 -2.51 19.14 -6.75
N GLU A 125 -3.36 20.04 -6.28
CA GLU A 125 -4.66 19.66 -5.69
C GLU A 125 -5.54 18.91 -6.71
N THR A 126 -5.43 19.25 -8.00
CA THR A 126 -6.13 18.56 -9.08
C THR A 126 -5.74 17.08 -9.20
N VAL A 127 -4.49 16.74 -8.92
CA VAL A 127 -4.00 15.34 -8.92
C VAL A 127 -4.56 14.58 -7.72
N ILE A 128 -4.64 15.25 -6.55
CA ILE A 128 -5.26 14.65 -5.36
C ILE A 128 -6.74 14.38 -5.61
N GLU A 129 -7.45 15.33 -6.24
CA GLU A 129 -8.86 15.19 -6.61
C GLU A 129 -9.08 14.07 -7.62
N GLU A 130 -8.25 14.00 -8.67
CA GLU A 130 -8.34 12.94 -9.69
C GLU A 130 -8.24 11.56 -9.05
N PHE A 131 -7.24 11.34 -8.21
CA PHE A 131 -7.04 10.02 -7.59
C PHE A 131 -8.05 9.71 -6.49
N PHE A 132 -8.54 10.73 -5.78
CA PHE A 132 -9.65 10.56 -4.86
C PHE A 132 -10.92 10.11 -5.61
N GLN A 133 -11.26 10.78 -6.71
CA GLN A 133 -12.40 10.44 -7.56
C GLN A 133 -12.27 9.03 -8.15
N ALA A 134 -11.10 8.68 -8.67
CA ALA A 134 -10.85 7.34 -9.20
C ALA A 134 -11.13 6.24 -8.16
N LEU A 135 -10.75 6.47 -6.89
CA LEU A 135 -11.02 5.52 -5.80
C LEU A 135 -12.49 5.50 -5.35
N GLN A 136 -13.24 6.59 -5.52
CA GLN A 136 -14.68 6.60 -5.29
C GLN A 136 -15.42 5.82 -6.38
N GLU A 137 -15.00 5.94 -7.63
CA GLU A 137 -15.60 5.26 -8.77
C GLU A 137 -15.19 3.79 -8.86
N PHE A 138 -13.90 3.51 -8.59
CA PHE A 138 -13.30 2.18 -8.70
C PHE A 138 -12.56 1.79 -7.42
N PRO A 139 -13.28 1.56 -6.29
CA PRO A 139 -12.66 1.11 -5.06
C PRO A 139 -12.00 -0.27 -5.25
N PRO A 140 -10.96 -0.60 -4.46
CA PRO A 140 -10.32 -1.91 -4.57
C PRO A 140 -11.30 -3.04 -4.21
N THR A 141 -11.18 -4.16 -4.91
CA THR A 141 -12.00 -5.35 -4.71
C THR A 141 -11.14 -6.62 -4.68
N GLN A 142 -11.65 -7.69 -4.06
CA GLN A 142 -10.97 -8.99 -4.05
C GLN A 142 -10.77 -9.57 -5.46
N ASN A 143 -11.67 -9.24 -6.40
CA ASN A 143 -11.56 -9.72 -7.79
C ASN A 143 -10.30 -9.22 -8.52
N GLU A 144 -9.62 -8.22 -7.97
CA GLU A 144 -8.33 -7.74 -8.50
C GLU A 144 -7.15 -8.65 -8.15
N GLY A 145 -7.34 -9.63 -7.26
CA GLY A 145 -6.31 -10.57 -6.80
C GLY A 145 -5.92 -10.41 -5.33
N PHE A 146 -6.66 -9.59 -4.57
CA PHE A 146 -6.48 -9.49 -3.13
C PHE A 146 -7.21 -10.62 -2.39
N ALA A 147 -6.55 -11.23 -1.41
CA ALA A 147 -7.19 -12.17 -0.51
C ALA A 147 -8.26 -11.47 0.36
N ILE A 148 -7.91 -10.28 0.87
CA ILE A 148 -8.79 -9.44 1.68
C ILE A 148 -8.62 -7.98 1.29
N VAL A 149 -9.71 -7.21 1.35
CA VAL A 149 -9.70 -5.75 1.21
C VAL A 149 -10.26 -5.13 2.49
N ASN A 150 -9.41 -4.38 3.19
CA ASN A 150 -9.79 -3.64 4.38
C ASN A 150 -9.95 -2.15 4.08
N SER A 151 -11.02 -1.55 4.59
CA SER A 151 -11.17 -0.10 4.64
C SER A 151 -10.70 0.42 5.99
N VAL A 152 -9.89 1.47 5.96
CA VAL A 152 -9.35 2.15 7.14
C VAL A 152 -9.87 3.58 7.18
N ASP A 153 -10.73 3.86 8.14
CA ASP A 153 -11.21 5.22 8.37
C ASP A 153 -10.09 6.10 8.89
N VAL A 154 -9.91 7.26 8.27
CA VAL A 154 -8.87 8.23 8.65
C VAL A 154 -9.53 9.55 8.99
N THR A 155 -9.20 10.08 10.17
CA THR A 155 -9.68 11.35 10.68
C THR A 155 -8.53 12.33 10.88
N GLU A 156 -8.81 13.55 11.36
CA GLU A 156 -7.76 14.51 11.75
C GLU A 156 -6.81 13.96 12.82
N ARG A 157 -7.26 12.98 13.62
CA ARG A 157 -6.46 12.29 14.64
C ARG A 157 -5.66 11.10 14.09
N GLY A 158 -5.76 10.83 12.78
CA GLY A 158 -5.19 9.66 12.12
C GLY A 158 -6.19 8.50 12.06
N PHE A 159 -5.70 7.28 12.12
CA PHE A 159 -6.47 6.03 12.06
C PHE A 159 -6.40 5.27 13.39
N ASP A 160 -7.39 4.40 13.63
CA ASP A 160 -7.44 3.55 14.84
C ASP A 160 -6.50 2.34 14.67
N ILE A 161 -5.34 2.39 15.34
CA ILE A 161 -4.36 1.31 15.31
C ILE A 161 -4.90 0.02 15.94
N ALA A 162 -5.76 0.11 16.95
CA ALA A 162 -6.38 -1.07 17.56
C ALA A 162 -7.35 -1.78 16.60
N GLN A 163 -7.99 -1.05 15.69
CA GLN A 163 -8.75 -1.66 14.60
C GLN A 163 -7.84 -2.44 13.65
N VAL A 164 -6.69 -1.87 13.29
CA VAL A 164 -5.71 -2.51 12.40
C VAL A 164 -5.18 -3.80 13.04
N GLU A 165 -4.83 -3.77 14.33
CA GLU A 165 -4.39 -4.96 15.09
C GLU A 165 -5.45 -6.07 15.05
N ARG A 166 -6.71 -5.75 15.35
CA ARG A 166 -7.82 -6.74 15.27
C ARG A 166 -8.01 -7.33 13.88
N LEU A 167 -7.81 -6.56 12.82
CA LEU A 167 -7.89 -7.06 11.44
C LEU A 167 -6.73 -8.01 11.11
N LEU A 168 -5.52 -7.72 11.60
CA LEU A 168 -4.37 -8.61 11.47
C LEU A 168 -4.55 -9.92 12.24
N GLU A 169 -5.06 -9.86 13.47
CA GLU A 169 -5.31 -11.04 14.31
C GLU A 169 -6.33 -12.00 13.67
N ARG A 170 -7.38 -11.48 13.03
CA ARG A 170 -8.37 -12.31 12.32
C ARG A 170 -7.75 -13.17 11.23
N LEU A 171 -6.79 -12.63 10.49
CA LEU A 171 -6.10 -13.40 9.45
C LEU A 171 -5.34 -14.60 10.00
N LEU A 172 -4.67 -14.39 11.13
CA LEU A 172 -3.91 -15.46 11.78
C LEU A 172 -4.83 -16.58 12.29
N LEU A 173 -6.08 -16.27 12.62
CA LEU A 173 -7.08 -17.25 13.09
C LEU A 173 -7.73 -18.00 11.92
N ASP A 174 -8.00 -17.34 10.79
CA ASP A 174 -8.62 -17.97 9.62
C ASP A 174 -7.66 -18.96 8.94
N ASP A 175 -6.35 -18.69 8.95
CA ASP A 175 -5.32 -19.61 8.44
C ASP A 175 -5.23 -20.92 9.25
N TYR A 176 -5.58 -20.90 10.54
CA TYR A 176 -5.60 -22.12 11.39
C TYR A 176 -6.83 -23.02 11.14
N GLN A 177 -7.92 -22.50 10.53
CA GLN A 177 -9.14 -23.28 10.28
C GLN A 177 -9.16 -23.97 8.90
N THR A 178 -8.23 -23.64 8.02
CA THR A 178 -8.14 -24.25 6.66
C THR A 178 -7.17 -25.43 6.57
N VAL A 179 -6.62 -25.91 7.69
CA VAL A 179 -5.64 -27.01 7.74
C VAL A 179 -6.25 -28.30 8.37
N GLU A 180 -7.59 -28.43 8.45
CA GLU A 180 -8.23 -29.69 8.81
C GLU A 180 -8.85 -30.40 7.61
#